data_340648af811e01abe08979577c77004a
#
_entry.id   340648af811e01abe08979577c77004a
#
_cell.length_a   1.000
_cell.length_b   1.000
_cell.length_c   1.000
_cell.angle_alpha   90.00
_cell.angle_beta   90.00
_cell.angle_gamma   90.00
#
_symmetry.space_group_name_H-M   'P 1'
#
loop_
_entity.id
_entity.type
_entity.pdbx_description
1 polymer ?
#
loop_
_entity_poly.entity_id
_entity_poly.type
_entity_poly.pdbx_seq_one_letter_code
_entity_poly.pdbx_strand_id
1 'polypeptide(L)'
;MTDDTYTIENSKEMSYRDFTNLFLAYSPTDSVELKLRSYLKIDQDDIMWGKLIELDIFNPNKKVGLENATPAQILQKILSDKWTLEQDDKDMIVMHHKFGYSLNGKKHQIESSMVSIGENQTYTAMAKTVGLPVAIAALKILNKEIKTPGVQRPIIKEVYTPILKELENYGIIFKEKDVPYLGYNPDNVNG
;
A
#
# COMPACT_ATOMS: atom_id res chain seq x y z
N MET A 1 11.28 -7.14 -8.03
CA MET A 1 11.87 -7.90 -6.92
C MET A 1 10.82 -8.89 -6.47
N THR A 2 10.93 -10.13 -6.89
CA THR A 2 9.91 -11.16 -6.64
C THR A 2 10.44 -12.30 -5.77
N ASP A 3 11.74 -12.28 -5.44
CA ASP A 3 12.37 -13.30 -4.62
C ASP A 3 12.88 -12.65 -3.32
N ASP A 4 12.19 -12.94 -2.22
CA ASP A 4 12.54 -12.49 -0.88
C ASP A 4 13.62 -13.37 -0.21
N THR A 5 14.06 -14.43 -0.91
CA THR A 5 15.15 -15.32 -0.46
C THR A 5 16.52 -14.83 -0.92
N TYR A 6 16.59 -13.97 -1.92
CA TYR A 6 17.85 -13.42 -2.41
C TYR A 6 18.43 -12.42 -1.40
N THR A 7 19.64 -12.69 -0.92
CA THR A 7 20.35 -11.83 0.02
C THR A 7 21.47 -11.06 -0.67
N ILE A 8 21.73 -9.85 -0.17
CA ILE A 8 22.87 -9.02 -0.60
C ILE A 8 24.03 -9.31 0.36
N GLU A 9 25.10 -9.91 -0.16
CA GLU A 9 26.29 -10.21 0.61
C GLU A 9 26.93 -8.92 1.16
N ASN A 10 27.44 -8.98 2.39
CA ASN A 10 28.09 -7.85 3.09
C ASN A 10 27.21 -6.59 3.18
N SER A 11 25.89 -6.75 3.17
CA SER A 11 24.96 -5.61 3.21
C SER A 11 25.12 -4.74 4.47
N LYS A 12 25.68 -5.27 5.54
CA LYS A 12 25.94 -4.54 6.80
C LYS A 12 26.76 -3.27 6.59
N GLU A 13 27.83 -3.35 5.79
CA GLU A 13 28.75 -2.24 5.54
C GLU A 13 28.29 -1.33 4.38
N MET A 14 27.26 -1.73 3.67
CA MET A 14 26.69 -0.98 2.58
C MET A 14 26.03 0.31 3.08
N SER A 15 26.24 1.44 2.38
CA SER A 15 25.50 2.65 2.68
C SER A 15 24.09 2.62 2.09
N TYR A 16 23.19 3.47 2.58
CA TYR A 16 21.86 3.66 1.97
C TYR A 16 21.98 4.09 0.51
N ARG A 17 22.98 4.94 0.19
CA ARG A 17 23.29 5.36 -1.17
C ARG A 17 23.72 4.20 -2.06
N ASP A 18 24.58 3.31 -1.58
CA ASP A 18 25.04 2.13 -2.32
C ASP A 18 23.87 1.19 -2.59
N PHE A 19 23.02 0.95 -1.59
CA PHE A 19 21.81 0.15 -1.75
C PHE A 19 20.88 0.72 -2.83
N THR A 20 20.62 2.02 -2.81
CA THR A 20 19.80 2.68 -3.83
C THR A 20 20.42 2.54 -5.22
N ASN A 21 21.74 2.65 -5.31
CA ASN A 21 22.48 2.55 -6.57
C ASN A 21 22.46 1.16 -7.21
N LEU A 22 22.30 0.09 -6.41
CA LEU A 22 22.26 -1.29 -6.92
C LEU A 22 21.15 -1.55 -7.95
N PHE A 23 20.07 -0.80 -7.90
CA PHE A 23 18.90 -0.98 -8.77
C PHE A 23 18.90 -0.06 -9.99
N LEU A 24 19.95 0.75 -10.15
CA LEU A 24 20.02 1.76 -11.18
C LEU A 24 21.05 1.36 -12.25
N ALA A 25 20.82 1.81 -13.47
CA ALA A 25 21.77 1.60 -14.57
C ALA A 25 23.15 2.16 -14.21
N TYR A 26 24.20 1.46 -14.64
CA TYR A 26 25.55 1.93 -14.47
C TYR A 26 25.79 3.21 -15.27
N SER A 27 26.34 4.23 -14.63
CA SER A 27 26.87 5.42 -15.25
C SER A 27 28.12 5.86 -14.49
N PRO A 28 29.25 6.14 -15.16
CA PRO A 28 30.46 6.59 -14.50
C PRO A 28 30.42 8.07 -14.08
N THR A 29 29.48 8.85 -14.60
CA THR A 29 29.41 10.30 -14.45
C THR A 29 28.21 10.78 -13.67
N ASP A 30 27.10 10.04 -13.71
CA ASP A 30 25.84 10.49 -13.13
C ASP A 30 25.75 10.15 -11.64
N SER A 31 25.26 11.10 -10.86
CA SER A 31 24.96 10.86 -9.47
C SER A 31 23.79 9.89 -9.29
N VAL A 32 23.72 9.23 -8.13
CA VAL A 32 22.62 8.29 -7.81
C VAL A 32 21.28 8.99 -7.90
N GLU A 33 21.21 10.24 -7.44
CA GLU A 33 20.02 11.08 -7.50
C GLU A 33 19.56 11.32 -8.93
N LEU A 34 20.49 11.68 -9.81
CA LEU A 34 20.17 11.91 -11.23
C LEU A 34 19.67 10.63 -11.91
N LYS A 35 20.36 9.50 -11.66
CA LYS A 35 19.96 8.19 -12.19
C LYS A 35 18.56 7.79 -11.73
N LEU A 36 18.23 7.99 -10.43
CA LEU A 36 16.92 7.63 -9.90
C LEU A 36 15.82 8.51 -10.48
N ARG A 37 16.05 9.83 -10.56
CA ARG A 37 15.09 10.75 -11.19
C ARG A 37 14.81 10.40 -12.65
N SER A 38 15.88 10.11 -13.41
CA SER A 38 15.74 9.69 -14.81
C SER A 38 14.97 8.39 -14.96
N TYR A 39 15.22 7.43 -14.06
CA TYR A 39 14.51 6.14 -14.05
C TYR A 39 13.01 6.31 -13.73
N LEU A 40 12.69 7.14 -12.74
CA LEU A 40 11.31 7.40 -12.31
C LEU A 40 10.60 8.43 -13.21
N LYS A 41 11.34 9.14 -14.08
CA LYS A 41 10.82 10.23 -14.92
C LYS A 41 10.17 11.37 -14.12
N ILE A 42 10.78 11.75 -13.01
CA ILE A 42 10.34 12.84 -12.13
C ILE A 42 11.32 14.00 -12.12
N ASP A 43 10.80 15.20 -11.99
CA ASP A 43 11.61 16.42 -11.92
C ASP A 43 12.10 16.70 -10.49
N GLN A 44 13.06 17.64 -10.39
CA GLN A 44 13.65 18.01 -9.11
C GLN A 44 12.64 18.68 -8.16
N ASP A 45 11.65 19.35 -8.73
CA ASP A 45 10.63 20.10 -7.99
C ASP A 45 9.37 19.23 -7.74
N ASP A 46 9.41 17.93 -8.10
CA ASP A 46 8.32 17.01 -7.87
C ASP A 46 8.16 16.71 -6.37
N ILE A 47 6.92 16.70 -5.89
CA ILE A 47 6.59 16.36 -4.49
C ILE A 47 7.12 14.98 -4.12
N MET A 48 7.06 14.02 -5.05
CA MET A 48 7.58 12.66 -4.84
C MET A 48 9.08 12.66 -4.64
N TRP A 49 9.81 13.53 -5.35
CA TRP A 49 11.25 13.69 -5.14
C TRP A 49 11.58 14.15 -3.73
N GLY A 50 10.84 15.12 -3.21
CA GLY A 50 10.98 15.59 -1.82
C GLY A 50 10.81 14.45 -0.81
N LYS A 51 9.79 13.60 -1.02
CA LYS A 51 9.55 12.42 -0.15
C LYS A 51 10.67 11.38 -0.20
N LEU A 52 11.28 11.16 -1.37
CA LEU A 52 12.43 10.26 -1.49
C LEU A 52 13.67 10.79 -0.78
N ILE A 53 13.91 12.12 -0.81
CA ILE A 53 15.00 12.75 -0.07
C ILE A 53 14.79 12.62 1.45
N GLU A 54 13.57 12.80 1.94
CA GLU A 54 13.23 12.63 3.37
C GLU A 54 13.59 11.25 3.93
N LEU A 55 13.62 10.21 3.08
CA LEU A 55 14.00 8.86 3.47
C LEU A 55 15.50 8.65 3.68
N ASP A 56 16.33 9.65 3.38
CA ASP A 56 17.78 9.55 3.52
C ASP A 56 18.46 8.51 2.61
N ILE A 57 17.75 8.03 1.58
CA ILE A 57 18.20 6.92 0.70
C ILE A 57 19.48 7.23 -0.11
N PHE A 58 19.89 8.49 -0.14
CA PHE A 58 21.12 8.95 -0.80
C PHE A 58 22.29 9.19 0.15
N ASN A 59 22.12 8.87 1.44
CA ASN A 59 23.13 9.13 2.45
C ASN A 59 24.30 8.13 2.33
N PRO A 60 25.53 8.60 2.04
CA PRO A 60 26.69 7.73 1.88
C PRO A 60 27.28 7.25 3.22
N ASN A 61 26.92 7.90 4.33
CA ASN A 61 27.49 7.62 5.64
C ASN A 61 26.58 6.71 6.50
N LYS A 62 25.29 6.63 6.16
CA LYS A 62 24.33 5.83 6.89
C LYS A 62 24.39 4.39 6.41
N LYS A 63 24.79 3.48 7.30
CA LYS A 63 24.95 2.06 6.99
C LYS A 63 23.66 1.28 7.15
N VAL A 64 23.46 0.27 6.31
CA VAL A 64 22.35 -0.68 6.39
C VAL A 64 22.36 -1.42 7.73
N GLY A 65 23.52 -1.88 8.18
CA GLY A 65 23.69 -2.50 9.50
C GLY A 65 23.08 -3.90 9.64
N LEU A 66 22.50 -4.46 8.58
CA LEU A 66 21.93 -5.81 8.52
C LEU A 66 22.86 -6.72 7.70
N GLU A 67 23.29 -7.83 8.28
CA GLU A 67 24.18 -8.80 7.63
C GLU A 67 23.39 -9.65 6.63
N ASN A 68 23.91 -9.78 5.40
CA ASN A 68 23.31 -10.62 4.34
C ASN A 68 21.78 -10.48 4.21
N ALA A 69 21.30 -9.25 4.25
CA ALA A 69 19.88 -8.95 4.24
C ALA A 69 19.29 -8.99 2.83
N THR A 70 18.00 -9.33 2.75
CA THR A 70 17.27 -9.22 1.49
C THR A 70 17.00 -7.74 1.15
N PRO A 71 16.79 -7.39 -0.13
CA PRO A 71 16.38 -6.03 -0.51
C PRO A 71 15.15 -5.52 0.25
N ALA A 72 14.18 -6.42 0.51
CA ALA A 72 12.98 -6.07 1.26
C ALA A 72 13.28 -5.71 2.72
N GLN A 73 14.15 -6.47 3.39
CA GLN A 73 14.58 -6.18 4.76
C GLN A 73 15.33 -4.84 4.86
N ILE A 74 16.20 -4.55 3.89
CA ILE A 74 16.92 -3.26 3.85
C ILE A 74 15.94 -2.10 3.63
N LEU A 75 15.04 -2.23 2.69
CA LEU A 75 14.02 -1.20 2.44
C LEU A 75 13.13 -1.00 3.67
N GLN A 76 12.68 -2.08 4.31
CA GLN A 76 11.92 -2.02 5.57
C GLN A 76 12.69 -1.25 6.64
N LYS A 77 13.99 -1.52 6.80
CA LYS A 77 14.83 -0.78 7.75
C LYS A 77 14.85 0.72 7.46
N ILE A 78 15.08 1.10 6.20
CA ILE A 78 15.11 2.50 5.76
C ILE A 78 13.76 3.20 6.05
N LEU A 79 12.66 2.54 5.71
CA LEU A 79 11.33 3.08 5.94
C LEU A 79 10.97 3.20 7.42
N SER A 80 11.31 2.19 8.22
CA SER A 80 11.05 2.17 9.66
C SER A 80 11.77 3.29 10.41
N ASP A 81 12.96 3.68 9.97
CA ASP A 81 13.70 4.79 10.57
C ASP A 81 12.96 6.15 10.46
N LYS A 82 12.01 6.27 9.52
CA LYS A 82 11.32 7.53 9.21
C LYS A 82 9.80 7.46 9.36
N TRP A 83 9.22 6.28 9.13
CA TRP A 83 7.77 6.10 9.03
C TRP A 83 7.18 5.25 10.16
N THR A 84 7.92 5.02 11.24
CA THR A 84 7.34 4.43 12.44
C THR A 84 6.42 5.46 13.10
N LEU A 85 5.19 5.03 13.38
CA LEU A 85 4.22 5.87 14.08
C LEU A 85 4.70 6.17 15.50
N GLU A 86 4.62 7.40 15.91
CA GLU A 86 4.76 7.82 17.30
C GLU A 86 3.47 7.54 18.09
N GLN A 87 3.52 7.69 19.41
CA GLN A 87 2.43 7.26 20.30
C GLN A 87 1.06 7.87 19.93
N ASP A 88 1.06 9.15 19.54
CA ASP A 88 -0.17 9.92 19.24
C ASP A 88 -0.43 10.03 17.72
N ASP A 89 0.41 9.42 16.90
CA ASP A 89 0.21 9.41 15.45
C ASP A 89 -0.99 8.57 15.07
N LYS A 90 -1.68 9.03 14.03
CA LYS A 90 -2.84 8.37 13.44
C LYS A 90 -2.57 8.07 11.98
N ASP A 91 -2.68 6.81 11.63
CA ASP A 91 -2.66 6.39 10.23
C ASP A 91 -4.02 6.66 9.57
N MET A 92 -4.02 6.67 8.26
CA MET A 92 -5.23 6.83 7.44
C MET A 92 -5.22 5.83 6.29
N ILE A 93 -6.30 5.07 6.16
CA ILE A 93 -6.58 4.23 5.00
C ILE A 93 -7.59 4.93 4.11
N VAL A 94 -7.23 5.10 2.84
CA VAL A 94 -8.11 5.62 1.79
C VAL A 94 -8.29 4.53 0.74
N MET A 95 -9.53 4.16 0.47
CA MET A 95 -9.88 3.29 -0.65
C MET A 95 -10.73 4.06 -1.64
N HIS A 96 -10.36 3.99 -2.92
CA HIS A 96 -11.13 4.56 -4.00
C HIS A 96 -11.20 3.58 -5.16
N HIS A 97 -12.39 3.16 -5.50
CA HIS A 97 -12.67 2.20 -6.54
C HIS A 97 -13.47 2.86 -7.66
N LYS A 98 -13.12 2.56 -8.90
CA LYS A 98 -13.86 2.94 -10.10
C LYS A 98 -14.28 1.69 -10.84
N PHE A 99 -15.57 1.46 -10.94
CA PHE A 99 -16.15 0.31 -11.64
C PHE A 99 -16.83 0.76 -12.91
N GLY A 100 -16.21 0.47 -14.07
CA GLY A 100 -16.85 0.63 -15.37
C GLY A 100 -17.49 -0.68 -15.81
N TYR A 101 -18.76 -0.65 -16.21
CA TYR A 101 -19.48 -1.85 -16.63
C TYR A 101 -20.50 -1.53 -17.73
N SER A 102 -20.97 -2.58 -18.43
CA SER A 102 -22.03 -2.47 -19.42
C SER A 102 -23.27 -3.22 -18.92
N LEU A 103 -24.42 -2.54 -18.96
CA LEU A 103 -25.71 -3.13 -18.61
C LEU A 103 -26.72 -2.77 -19.71
N ASN A 104 -27.37 -3.77 -20.31
CA ASN A 104 -28.35 -3.61 -21.40
C ASN A 104 -27.80 -2.75 -22.58
N GLY A 105 -26.51 -2.97 -22.93
CA GLY A 105 -25.83 -2.24 -24.00
C GLY A 105 -25.42 -0.80 -23.69
N LYS A 106 -25.71 -0.31 -22.47
CA LYS A 106 -25.27 1.00 -21.99
C LYS A 106 -24.08 0.89 -21.05
N LYS A 107 -23.16 1.83 -21.16
CA LYS A 107 -21.99 1.93 -20.29
C LYS A 107 -22.32 2.74 -19.04
N HIS A 108 -21.89 2.23 -17.90
CA HIS A 108 -22.09 2.80 -16.56
C HIS A 108 -20.78 2.87 -15.81
N GLN A 109 -20.67 3.78 -14.86
CA GLN A 109 -19.55 3.85 -13.94
C GLN A 109 -20.04 4.17 -12.54
N ILE A 110 -19.54 3.43 -11.56
CA ILE A 110 -19.73 3.69 -10.12
C ILE A 110 -18.35 3.98 -9.51
N GLU A 111 -18.29 5.02 -8.72
CA GLU A 111 -17.17 5.29 -7.83
C GLU A 111 -17.56 4.94 -6.39
N SER A 112 -16.70 4.19 -5.73
CA SER A 112 -16.89 3.78 -4.33
C SER A 112 -15.68 4.19 -3.51
N SER A 113 -15.87 4.94 -2.44
CA SER A 113 -14.78 5.45 -1.61
C SER A 113 -15.02 5.23 -0.12
N MET A 114 -13.94 4.96 0.59
CA MET A 114 -13.92 4.80 2.04
C MET A 114 -12.67 5.48 2.61
N VAL A 115 -12.82 6.13 3.76
CA VAL A 115 -11.71 6.67 4.54
C VAL A 115 -11.85 6.15 5.97
N SER A 116 -10.78 5.59 6.50
CA SER A 116 -10.68 5.18 7.91
C SER A 116 -9.45 5.84 8.53
N ILE A 117 -9.62 6.45 9.70
CA ILE A 117 -8.53 7.07 10.45
C ILE A 117 -8.32 6.25 11.73
N GLY A 118 -7.06 5.94 12.04
CA GLY A 118 -6.68 5.27 13.27
C GLY A 118 -6.84 6.14 14.51
N GLU A 119 -6.81 5.52 15.66
CA GLU A 119 -6.95 6.22 16.95
C GLU A 119 -5.58 6.61 17.51
N ASN A 120 -4.60 5.71 17.37
CA ASN A 120 -3.23 5.87 17.84
C ASN A 120 -2.34 4.80 17.20
N GLN A 121 -1.09 4.71 17.63
CA GLN A 121 -0.07 3.75 17.19
C GLN A 121 -0.51 2.27 17.32
N THR A 122 -1.37 1.93 18.28
CA THR A 122 -1.84 0.55 18.52
C THR A 122 -3.13 0.25 17.77
N TYR A 123 -4.10 1.17 17.86
CA TYR A 123 -5.41 1.06 17.21
C TYR A 123 -5.39 1.80 15.89
N THR A 124 -4.62 1.27 14.96
CA THR A 124 -4.41 1.86 13.64
C THR A 124 -5.62 1.62 12.72
N ALA A 125 -5.80 2.48 11.72
CA ALA A 125 -6.78 2.26 10.65
C ALA A 125 -6.46 0.97 9.89
N MET A 126 -5.18 0.65 9.68
CA MET A 126 -4.73 -0.61 9.07
C MET A 126 -5.19 -1.81 9.90
N ALA A 127 -4.93 -1.82 11.21
CA ALA A 127 -5.36 -2.92 12.10
C ALA A 127 -6.88 -3.08 12.10
N LYS A 128 -7.61 -1.96 12.12
CA LYS A 128 -9.07 -1.93 12.13
C LYS A 128 -9.67 -2.47 10.82
N THR A 129 -9.18 -1.99 9.66
CA THR A 129 -9.73 -2.39 8.36
C THR A 129 -9.36 -3.81 7.94
N VAL A 130 -8.30 -4.39 8.50
CA VAL A 130 -7.88 -5.78 8.26
C VAL A 130 -8.46 -6.73 9.32
N GLY A 131 -8.37 -6.38 10.59
CA GLY A 131 -8.75 -7.25 11.70
C GLY A 131 -10.26 -7.40 11.88
N LEU A 132 -11.03 -6.31 11.79
CA LEU A 132 -12.48 -6.37 12.00
C LEU A 132 -13.21 -7.29 11.01
N PRO A 133 -12.95 -7.26 9.69
CA PRO A 133 -13.63 -8.18 8.76
C PRO A 133 -13.42 -9.65 9.14
N VAL A 134 -12.21 -10.02 9.56
CA VAL A 134 -11.89 -11.39 9.99
C VAL A 134 -12.63 -11.76 11.29
N ALA A 135 -12.59 -10.87 12.29
CA ALA A 135 -13.27 -11.10 13.56
C ALA A 135 -14.79 -11.21 13.39
N ILE A 136 -15.38 -10.32 12.61
CA ILE A 136 -16.82 -10.33 12.30
C ILE A 136 -17.18 -11.62 11.56
N ALA A 137 -16.41 -12.02 10.54
CA ALA A 137 -16.64 -13.25 9.81
C ALA A 137 -16.62 -14.49 10.73
N ALA A 138 -15.63 -14.56 11.63
CA ALA A 138 -15.52 -15.65 12.60
C ALA A 138 -16.75 -15.71 13.52
N LEU A 139 -17.20 -14.57 14.06
CA LEU A 139 -18.42 -14.49 14.88
C LEU A 139 -19.66 -14.91 14.09
N LYS A 140 -19.82 -14.48 12.84
CA LYS A 140 -20.95 -14.86 11.99
C LYS A 140 -20.98 -16.36 11.67
N ILE A 141 -19.81 -16.98 11.52
CA ILE A 141 -19.70 -18.44 11.34
C ILE A 141 -20.07 -19.15 12.64
N LEU A 142 -19.53 -18.73 13.78
CA LEU A 142 -19.83 -19.32 15.09
C LEU A 142 -21.34 -19.24 15.44
N ASN A 143 -21.95 -18.11 15.11
CA ASN A 143 -23.38 -17.87 15.30
C ASN A 143 -24.26 -18.56 14.25
N LYS A 144 -23.66 -19.29 13.29
CA LYS A 144 -24.37 -19.98 12.19
C LYS A 144 -25.15 -19.04 11.25
N GLU A 145 -24.75 -17.79 11.18
CA GLU A 145 -25.29 -16.82 10.22
C GLU A 145 -24.68 -17.04 8.83
N ILE A 146 -23.39 -17.43 8.76
CA ILE A 146 -22.71 -17.91 7.56
C ILE A 146 -22.63 -19.43 7.66
N LYS A 147 -23.28 -20.13 6.72
CA LYS A 147 -23.42 -21.59 6.75
C LYS A 147 -22.67 -22.31 5.63
N THR A 148 -22.27 -21.58 4.59
CA THR A 148 -21.56 -22.17 3.45
C THR A 148 -20.24 -22.79 3.91
N PRO A 149 -20.02 -24.11 3.72
CA PRO A 149 -18.83 -24.80 4.20
C PRO A 149 -17.63 -24.61 3.27
N GLY A 150 -16.45 -24.98 3.77
CA GLY A 150 -15.20 -25.01 3.00
C GLY A 150 -14.56 -23.65 2.84
N VAL A 151 -13.51 -23.59 2.00
CA VAL A 151 -12.80 -22.36 1.69
C VAL A 151 -13.62 -21.52 0.72
N GLN A 152 -14.06 -20.34 1.15
CA GLN A 152 -14.89 -19.43 0.37
C GLN A 152 -14.17 -18.13 0.11
N ARG A 153 -14.35 -17.59 -1.11
CA ARG A 153 -13.98 -16.19 -1.38
C ARG A 153 -15.13 -15.28 -0.92
N PRO A 154 -14.86 -14.08 -0.36
CA PRO A 154 -15.88 -13.20 0.20
C PRO A 154 -16.68 -12.44 -0.87
N ILE A 155 -17.05 -13.14 -1.97
CA ILE A 155 -17.82 -12.58 -3.11
C ILE A 155 -19.27 -13.06 -3.13
N ILE A 156 -19.65 -13.96 -2.21
CA ILE A 156 -21.02 -14.45 -2.09
C ILE A 156 -21.80 -13.63 -1.08
N LYS A 157 -23.05 -13.33 -1.37
CA LYS A 157 -23.92 -12.45 -0.54
C LYS A 157 -24.04 -12.90 0.90
N GLU A 158 -24.11 -14.21 1.14
CA GLU A 158 -24.16 -14.77 2.50
C GLU A 158 -22.96 -14.35 3.34
N VAL A 159 -21.78 -14.15 2.72
CA VAL A 159 -20.55 -13.77 3.42
C VAL A 159 -20.42 -12.24 3.50
N TYR A 160 -20.39 -11.54 2.36
CA TYR A 160 -20.05 -10.12 2.39
C TYR A 160 -21.14 -9.22 2.94
N THR A 161 -22.43 -9.54 2.75
CA THR A 161 -23.52 -8.65 3.17
C THR A 161 -23.56 -8.43 4.69
N PRO A 162 -23.57 -9.48 5.54
CA PRO A 162 -23.57 -9.28 6.97
C PRO A 162 -22.28 -8.67 7.51
N ILE A 163 -21.13 -8.94 6.87
CA ILE A 163 -19.84 -8.38 7.28
C ILE A 163 -19.78 -6.89 6.98
N LEU A 164 -20.12 -6.46 5.77
CA LEU A 164 -20.11 -5.05 5.39
C LEU A 164 -21.08 -4.23 6.24
N LYS A 165 -22.27 -4.77 6.50
CA LYS A 165 -23.26 -4.12 7.37
C LYS A 165 -22.75 -3.95 8.81
N GLU A 166 -22.06 -4.95 9.35
CA GLU A 166 -21.49 -4.88 10.69
C GLU A 166 -20.33 -3.86 10.76
N LEU A 167 -19.52 -3.77 9.70
CA LEU A 167 -18.40 -2.83 9.60
C LEU A 167 -18.84 -1.36 9.67
N GLU A 168 -20.05 -1.05 9.24
CA GLU A 168 -20.64 0.31 9.38
C GLU A 168 -20.69 0.77 10.84
N ASN A 169 -20.95 -0.15 11.78
CA ASN A 169 -20.96 0.14 13.23
C ASN A 169 -19.59 0.59 13.77
N TYR A 170 -18.53 0.24 13.04
CA TYR A 170 -17.14 0.61 13.35
C TYR A 170 -16.65 1.80 12.51
N GLY A 171 -17.54 2.46 11.77
CA GLY A 171 -17.21 3.62 10.93
C GLY A 171 -16.49 3.27 9.62
N ILE A 172 -16.48 2.00 9.22
CA ILE A 172 -15.96 1.57 7.91
C ILE A 172 -17.14 1.56 6.93
N ILE A 173 -17.31 2.67 6.21
CA ILE A 173 -18.46 2.92 5.35
C ILE A 173 -17.97 3.27 3.95
N PHE A 174 -18.43 2.52 2.97
CA PHE A 174 -18.21 2.84 1.56
C PHE A 174 -19.31 3.79 1.06
N LYS A 175 -18.89 4.90 0.48
CA LYS A 175 -19.78 5.87 -0.18
C LYS A 175 -19.74 5.63 -1.67
N GLU A 176 -20.89 5.28 -2.24
CA GLU A 176 -21.03 4.98 -3.67
C GLU A 176 -21.70 6.14 -4.39
N LYS A 177 -21.25 6.39 -5.62
CA LYS A 177 -21.79 7.43 -6.47
C LYS A 177 -21.78 6.98 -7.93
N ASP A 178 -22.93 7.07 -8.60
CA ASP A 178 -23.00 6.96 -10.05
C ASP A 178 -22.37 8.20 -10.69
N VAL A 179 -21.49 7.97 -11.65
CA VAL A 179 -20.80 9.03 -12.38
C VAL A 179 -20.86 8.75 -13.90
N PRO A 180 -20.70 9.77 -14.75
CA PRO A 180 -20.59 9.56 -16.19
C PRO A 180 -19.46 8.57 -16.51
N TYR A 181 -19.72 7.67 -17.47
CA TYR A 181 -18.69 6.72 -17.91
C TYR A 181 -17.59 7.46 -18.66
N LEU A 182 -16.42 7.56 -18.04
CA LEU A 182 -15.23 8.21 -18.62
C LEU A 182 -14.39 7.26 -19.47
N GLY A 183 -14.68 5.95 -19.43
CA GLY A 183 -13.85 4.92 -20.03
C GLY A 183 -12.63 4.58 -19.16
N TYR A 184 -12.11 3.37 -19.36
CA TYR A 184 -10.77 3.02 -18.87
C TYR A 184 -9.80 3.25 -20.03
N ASN A 185 -8.93 4.22 -19.90
CA ASN A 185 -7.77 4.38 -20.77
C ASN A 185 -6.51 3.99 -19.97
N PRO A 186 -5.86 2.86 -20.31
CA PRO A 186 -4.65 2.45 -19.64
C PRO A 186 -3.50 3.47 -19.74
N ASP A 187 -3.55 4.34 -20.76
CA ASP A 187 -2.53 5.38 -20.97
C ASP A 187 -2.74 6.61 -20.05
N ASN A 188 -3.91 6.73 -19.40
CA ASN A 188 -4.22 7.82 -18.46
C ASN A 188 -4.01 7.46 -16.98
N VAL A 189 -3.31 6.38 -16.68
CA VAL A 189 -3.00 5.96 -15.29
C VAL A 189 -1.90 6.81 -14.66
N ASN A 190 -1.33 7.77 -15.39
CA ASN A 190 -0.26 8.67 -14.95
C ASN A 190 -0.74 10.12 -14.78
N GLY A 191 -1.94 10.34 -14.30
CA GLY A 191 -2.47 11.65 -13.95
C GLY A 191 -2.69 11.79 -12.45
#